data_74ea837e15cbcd9454f9e65127a0d2dd
#
_entry.id   74ea837e15cbcd9454f9e65127a0d2dd
#
_cell.length_a   1.000
_cell.length_b   1.000
_cell.length_c   1.000
_cell.angle_alpha   90.00
_cell.angle_beta   90.00
_cell.angle_gamma   90.00
#
_symmetry.space_group_name_H-M   'P 1'
#
loop_
_entity.id
_entity.type
_entity.pdbx_description
1 polymer ?
#
loop_
_entity_poly.entity_id
_entity_poly.type
_entity_poly.pdbx_seq_one_letter_code
_entity_poly.pdbx_strand_id
1 'polypeptide(L)'
;DTHIQVQAAFQNWVDSGISKTINMDNSASVNDVKRAYMLAWDSGCKGTTIYRDGSKSVQVLNTSESKTEPRSLEDVSAAVRYRIPAEGIEDEYIYITLSHDENDNPQEIFVNYPYMNNPSIEHTQRREQLDSISRLISMSLRYRVPLSKVIEQLEKSKGSMFGPVASISNVLK
;
A
#
# COMPACT_ATOMS: atom_id res chain seq x y z
N ASP A 1 -0.18 30.40 -10.67
CA ASP A 1 -0.48 31.83 -10.42
C ASP A 1 -1.92 32.04 -9.91
N THR A 2 -2.94 31.38 -10.49
CA THR A 2 -4.35 31.55 -10.13
C THR A 2 -4.64 31.32 -8.64
N HIS A 3 -4.02 30.33 -8.00
CA HIS A 3 -4.18 30.05 -6.58
C HIS A 3 -3.77 31.23 -5.69
N ILE A 4 -2.69 31.91 -6.05
CA ILE A 4 -2.18 33.06 -5.31
C ILE A 4 -3.10 34.29 -5.53
N GLN A 5 -3.56 34.50 -6.77
CA GLN A 5 -4.49 35.59 -7.09
C GLN A 5 -5.81 35.46 -6.31
N VAL A 6 -6.36 34.23 -6.24
CA VAL A 6 -7.58 33.97 -5.45
C VAL A 6 -7.32 34.22 -3.95
N GLN A 7 -6.18 33.74 -3.41
CA GLN A 7 -5.81 34.00 -2.01
C GLN A 7 -5.66 35.48 -1.73
N ALA A 8 -5.02 36.24 -2.61
CA ALA A 8 -4.84 37.68 -2.50
C ALA A 8 -6.18 38.44 -2.51
N ALA A 9 -7.10 38.04 -3.40
CA ALA A 9 -8.42 38.64 -3.46
C ALA A 9 -9.20 38.48 -2.14
N PHE A 10 -9.13 37.32 -1.51
CA PHE A 10 -9.74 37.11 -0.18
C PHE A 10 -8.99 37.81 0.94
N GLN A 11 -7.64 37.91 0.84
CA GLN A 11 -6.83 38.53 1.89
C GLN A 11 -7.18 40.00 2.15
N ASN A 12 -7.71 40.70 1.15
CA ASN A 12 -8.17 42.09 1.28
C ASN A 12 -9.36 42.25 2.23
N TRP A 13 -10.07 41.16 2.50
CA TRP A 13 -11.32 41.15 3.32
C TRP A 13 -11.15 40.38 4.63
N VAL A 14 -9.96 39.87 4.91
CA VAL A 14 -9.67 39.05 6.10
C VAL A 14 -8.46 39.61 6.86
N ASP A 15 -8.70 39.95 8.13
CA ASP A 15 -7.64 40.49 9.01
C ASP A 15 -6.55 39.47 9.34
N SER A 16 -6.93 38.19 9.48
CA SER A 16 -5.99 37.10 9.72
C SER A 16 -5.30 36.62 8.46
N GLY A 17 -4.17 35.94 8.60
CA GLY A 17 -3.53 35.23 7.47
C GLY A 17 -4.41 34.10 6.96
N ILE A 18 -4.49 33.95 5.63
CA ILE A 18 -5.21 32.85 4.98
C ILE A 18 -4.24 31.68 4.81
N SER A 19 -4.62 30.50 5.37
CA SER A 19 -3.87 29.26 5.16
C SER A 19 -4.28 28.63 3.82
N LYS A 20 -3.40 28.74 2.82
CA LYS A 20 -3.59 28.18 1.48
C LYS A 20 -2.34 27.45 1.04
N THR A 21 -2.48 26.17 0.69
CA THR A 21 -1.41 25.39 0.09
C THR A 21 -1.50 25.45 -1.44
N ILE A 22 -0.38 25.76 -2.07
CA ILE A 22 -0.20 25.74 -3.52
C ILE A 22 0.45 24.40 -3.86
N ASN A 23 -0.28 23.54 -4.57
CA ASN A 23 0.26 22.27 -5.05
C ASN A 23 0.98 22.51 -6.37
N MET A 24 2.22 22.03 -6.44
CA MET A 24 3.06 22.06 -7.61
C MET A 24 3.40 20.66 -8.09
N ASP A 25 3.49 20.49 -9.38
CA ASP A 25 3.92 19.23 -10.00
C ASP A 25 5.36 18.89 -9.62
N ASN A 26 5.72 17.62 -9.71
CA ASN A 26 7.09 17.13 -9.44
C ASN A 26 8.14 17.78 -10.34
N SER A 27 7.78 18.20 -11.57
CA SER A 27 8.65 18.89 -12.52
C SER A 27 8.95 20.34 -12.14
N ALA A 28 8.22 20.92 -11.15
CA ALA A 28 8.41 22.31 -10.73
C ALA A 28 9.84 22.56 -10.24
N SER A 29 10.47 23.58 -10.81
CA SER A 29 11.83 23.98 -10.49
C SER A 29 11.90 24.87 -9.23
N VAL A 30 13.10 25.04 -8.69
CA VAL A 30 13.36 26.00 -7.60
C VAL A 30 12.94 27.42 -7.99
N ASN A 31 13.09 27.80 -9.27
CA ASN A 31 12.66 29.10 -9.77
C ASN A 31 11.14 29.27 -9.77
N ASP A 32 10.38 28.20 -10.04
CA ASP A 32 8.92 28.23 -9.97
C ASP A 32 8.44 28.43 -8.54
N VAL A 33 9.08 27.75 -7.59
CA VAL A 33 8.81 27.94 -6.15
C VAL A 33 9.13 29.36 -5.73
N LYS A 34 10.30 29.88 -6.11
CA LYS A 34 10.70 31.27 -5.82
C LYS A 34 9.70 32.29 -6.40
N ARG A 35 9.29 32.08 -7.66
CA ARG A 35 8.28 32.92 -8.33
C ARG A 35 6.96 32.94 -7.58
N ALA A 36 6.50 31.79 -7.11
CA ALA A 36 5.26 31.69 -6.35
C ALA A 36 5.33 32.45 -5.02
N TYR A 37 6.42 32.33 -4.27
CA TYR A 37 6.61 33.11 -3.04
C TYR A 37 6.66 34.59 -3.31
N MET A 38 7.39 35.05 -4.36
CA MET A 38 7.47 36.46 -4.73
C MET A 38 6.09 36.99 -5.15
N LEU A 39 5.36 36.26 -5.96
CA LEU A 39 4.01 36.65 -6.38
C LEU A 39 3.04 36.75 -5.17
N ALA A 40 3.13 35.84 -4.21
CA ALA A 40 2.32 35.91 -3.00
C ALA A 40 2.67 37.17 -2.17
N TRP A 41 3.95 37.46 -2.03
CA TRP A 41 4.42 38.67 -1.34
C TRP A 41 3.93 39.95 -2.03
N ASP A 42 4.17 40.05 -3.33
CA ASP A 42 3.79 41.24 -4.13
C ASP A 42 2.27 41.46 -4.19
N SER A 43 1.50 40.36 -4.03
CA SER A 43 0.03 40.39 -3.99
C SER A 43 -0.52 40.66 -2.59
N GLY A 44 0.29 40.91 -1.58
CA GLY A 44 -0.12 41.24 -0.21
C GLY A 44 -0.65 40.07 0.61
N CYS A 45 -0.34 38.82 0.23
CA CYS A 45 -0.67 37.65 1.04
C CYS A 45 0.17 37.64 2.32
N LYS A 46 -0.47 37.41 3.48
CA LYS A 46 0.21 37.37 4.79
C LYS A 46 0.96 36.05 5.03
N GLY A 47 0.72 35.03 4.22
CA GLY A 47 1.40 33.74 4.26
C GLY A 47 1.03 32.91 3.08
N THR A 48 1.88 31.94 2.73
CA THR A 48 1.61 30.94 1.69
C THR A 48 2.40 29.68 1.98
N THR A 49 1.86 28.53 1.61
CA THR A 49 2.50 27.23 1.73
C THR A 49 2.60 26.61 0.34
N ILE A 50 3.74 26.02 0.04
CA ILE A 50 3.95 25.31 -1.21
C ILE A 50 4.18 23.82 -0.90
N TYR A 51 3.47 22.97 -1.62
CA TYR A 51 3.69 21.54 -1.66
C TYR A 51 4.05 21.12 -3.08
N ARG A 52 5.26 20.58 -3.26
CA ARG A 52 5.70 20.00 -4.52
C ARG A 52 5.54 18.49 -4.45
N ASP A 53 4.91 17.92 -5.46
CA ASP A 53 4.73 16.48 -5.58
C ASP A 53 6.06 15.73 -5.51
N GLY A 54 6.10 14.62 -4.76
CA GLY A 54 7.33 13.83 -4.57
C GLY A 54 8.40 14.46 -3.66
N SER A 55 8.11 15.57 -2.95
CA SER A 55 9.08 16.20 -2.02
C SER A 55 9.29 15.44 -0.72
N LYS A 56 8.40 14.51 -0.38
CA LYS A 56 8.50 13.64 0.80
C LYS A 56 8.42 12.17 0.39
N SER A 57 9.11 11.31 1.13
CA SER A 57 9.11 9.85 0.92
C SER A 57 7.75 9.18 1.18
N VAL A 58 6.90 9.83 1.99
CA VAL A 58 5.51 9.42 2.22
C VAL A 58 4.60 10.57 1.78
N GLN A 59 3.83 10.34 0.74
CA GLN A 59 2.95 11.32 0.15
C GLN A 59 1.53 11.12 0.67
N VAL A 60 0.97 12.15 1.31
CA VAL A 60 -0.40 12.11 1.89
C VAL A 60 -1.46 12.48 0.85
N LEU A 61 -1.10 13.25 -0.19
CA LEU A 61 -1.98 13.68 -1.27
C LEU A 61 -1.30 13.43 -2.62
N ASN A 62 -1.90 12.61 -3.46
CA ASN A 62 -1.51 12.47 -4.87
C ASN A 62 -2.37 13.39 -5.71
N THR A 63 -1.76 14.31 -6.43
CA THR A 63 -2.43 15.18 -7.42
C THR A 63 -2.60 14.51 -8.77
N SER A 64 -1.83 13.47 -9.04
CA SER A 64 -2.06 12.59 -10.18
C SER A 64 -2.98 11.44 -9.74
N GLU A 65 -4.12 11.33 -10.36
CA GLU A 65 -4.95 10.12 -10.35
C GLU A 65 -4.20 8.98 -11.07
N SER A 66 -3.11 8.50 -10.51
CA SER A 66 -2.75 7.12 -10.78
C SER A 66 -3.69 6.27 -9.92
N LYS A 67 -4.93 6.12 -10.36
CA LYS A 67 -5.72 4.96 -9.97
C LYS A 67 -4.88 3.77 -10.42
N THR A 68 -4.08 3.25 -9.51
CA THR A 68 -3.42 1.98 -9.73
C THR A 68 -4.55 0.97 -9.72
N GLU A 69 -5.13 0.72 -10.90
CA GLU A 69 -6.11 -0.35 -11.03
C GLU A 69 -5.42 -1.67 -10.70
N PRO A 70 -6.09 -2.55 -9.97
CA PRO A 70 -5.54 -3.87 -9.70
C PRO A 70 -5.32 -4.58 -11.03
N ARG A 71 -4.25 -5.37 -11.13
CA ARG A 71 -4.02 -6.24 -12.29
C ARG A 71 -5.27 -7.07 -12.54
N SER A 72 -5.70 -7.15 -13.80
CA SER A 72 -6.69 -8.14 -14.22
C SER A 72 -6.12 -9.53 -13.97
N LEU A 73 -6.93 -10.42 -13.42
CA LEU A 73 -6.57 -11.83 -13.30
C LEU A 73 -6.88 -12.52 -14.64
N GLU A 74 -6.01 -13.43 -15.03
CA GLU A 74 -6.25 -14.31 -16.16
C GLU A 74 -7.21 -15.41 -15.76
N ASP A 75 -8.02 -15.91 -16.72
CA ASP A 75 -8.94 -17.03 -16.47
C ASP A 75 -8.18 -18.32 -16.13
N VAL A 76 -6.92 -18.43 -16.60
CA VAL A 76 -6.03 -19.55 -16.30
C VAL A 76 -4.64 -19.01 -15.99
N SER A 77 -4.13 -19.30 -14.80
CA SER A 77 -2.79 -18.90 -14.38
C SER A 77 -1.97 -20.10 -13.90
N ALA A 78 -0.66 -20.03 -14.09
CA ALA A 78 0.25 -21.02 -13.50
C ALA A 78 0.26 -20.85 -11.98
N ALA A 79 0.31 -21.97 -11.24
CA ALA A 79 0.37 -21.94 -9.80
C ALA A 79 1.27 -23.02 -9.23
N VAL A 80 2.01 -22.70 -8.17
CA VAL A 80 2.81 -23.64 -7.39
C VAL A 80 2.12 -23.87 -6.05
N ARG A 81 1.99 -25.14 -5.65
CA ARG A 81 1.37 -25.54 -4.39
C ARG A 81 2.41 -26.10 -3.43
N TYR A 82 2.55 -25.47 -2.29
CA TYR A 82 3.43 -25.88 -1.21
C TYR A 82 2.63 -26.64 -0.15
N ARG A 83 3.21 -27.73 0.37
CA ARG A 83 2.67 -28.52 1.49
C ARG A 83 3.55 -28.32 2.70
N ILE A 84 3.01 -27.77 3.76
CA ILE A 84 3.75 -27.43 4.98
C ILE A 84 3.05 -28.09 6.18
N PRO A 85 3.77 -28.76 7.10
CA PRO A 85 3.16 -29.31 8.32
C PRO A 85 2.43 -28.23 9.12
N ALA A 86 1.22 -28.54 9.58
CA ALA A 86 0.46 -27.65 10.45
C ALA A 86 0.97 -27.75 11.87
N GLU A 87 1.48 -26.65 12.43
CA GLU A 87 2.01 -26.62 13.78
C GLU A 87 0.91 -26.93 14.82
N GLY A 88 1.15 -27.91 15.67
CA GLY A 88 0.23 -28.31 16.74
C GLY A 88 -0.89 -29.25 16.32
N ILE A 89 -0.91 -29.75 15.09
CA ILE A 89 -1.88 -30.74 14.60
C ILE A 89 -1.10 -31.90 13.98
N GLU A 90 -1.15 -33.04 14.61
CA GLU A 90 -0.43 -34.24 14.17
C GLU A 90 -1.00 -34.71 12.80
N ASP A 91 -0.10 -35.05 11.87
CA ASP A 91 -0.43 -35.53 10.52
C ASP A 91 -1.23 -34.56 9.62
N GLU A 92 -1.38 -33.29 9.98
CA GLU A 92 -2.10 -32.29 9.18
C GLU A 92 -1.15 -31.32 8.49
N TYR A 93 -1.60 -30.78 7.36
CA TYR A 93 -0.81 -29.92 6.50
C TYR A 93 -1.55 -28.67 6.06
N ILE A 94 -0.85 -27.54 6.08
CA ILE A 94 -1.28 -26.31 5.43
C ILE A 94 -0.85 -26.38 3.97
N TYR A 95 -1.73 -26.02 3.06
CA TYR A 95 -1.41 -25.90 1.65
C TYR A 95 -1.41 -24.42 1.26
N ILE A 96 -0.28 -23.96 0.74
CA ILE A 96 -0.12 -22.60 0.22
C ILE A 96 -0.03 -22.71 -1.30
N THR A 97 -0.95 -22.08 -2.01
CA THR A 97 -0.94 -22.00 -3.47
C THR A 97 -0.58 -20.59 -3.88
N LEU A 98 0.45 -20.42 -4.67
CA LEU A 98 0.92 -19.15 -5.20
C LEU A 98 0.75 -19.17 -6.72
N SER A 99 -0.08 -18.26 -7.26
CA SER A 99 -0.26 -18.10 -8.70
C SER A 99 0.68 -17.02 -9.24
N HIS A 100 1.11 -17.19 -10.49
CA HIS A 100 2.04 -16.31 -11.18
C HIS A 100 1.45 -15.84 -12.51
N ASP A 101 1.88 -14.65 -12.95
CA ASP A 101 1.58 -14.14 -14.28
C ASP A 101 2.52 -14.76 -15.34
N GLU A 102 2.32 -14.39 -16.61
CA GLU A 102 3.14 -14.85 -17.75
C GLU A 102 4.65 -14.50 -17.61
N ASN A 103 4.99 -13.53 -16.74
CA ASN A 103 6.35 -13.11 -16.47
C ASN A 103 6.89 -13.68 -15.15
N ASP A 104 6.24 -14.71 -14.60
CA ASP A 104 6.60 -15.36 -13.34
C ASP A 104 6.50 -14.44 -12.10
N ASN A 105 5.74 -13.35 -12.18
CA ASN A 105 5.49 -12.52 -11.01
C ASN A 105 4.33 -13.07 -10.21
N PRO A 106 4.41 -13.13 -8.86
CA PRO A 106 3.33 -13.60 -8.02
C PRO A 106 2.11 -12.65 -8.11
N GLN A 107 0.92 -13.23 -8.29
CA GLN A 107 -0.34 -12.51 -8.40
C GLN A 107 -1.26 -12.72 -7.22
N GLU A 108 -1.44 -13.95 -6.80
CA GLU A 108 -2.33 -14.32 -5.71
C GLU A 108 -1.75 -15.44 -4.86
N ILE A 109 -2.10 -15.41 -3.59
CA ILE A 109 -1.77 -16.46 -2.64
C ILE A 109 -3.05 -16.98 -1.98
N PHE A 110 -3.18 -18.30 -1.89
CA PHE A 110 -4.27 -18.98 -1.19
C PHE A 110 -3.68 -19.88 -0.13
N VAL A 111 -4.23 -19.80 1.08
CA VAL A 111 -3.81 -20.63 2.20
C VAL A 111 -4.98 -21.52 2.62
N ASN A 112 -4.83 -22.82 2.40
CA ASN A 112 -5.80 -23.80 2.83
C ASN A 112 -5.34 -24.42 4.15
N TYR A 113 -6.00 -24.04 5.24
CA TYR A 113 -5.81 -24.63 6.57
C TYR A 113 -6.63 -25.91 6.72
N PRO A 114 -6.16 -26.92 7.45
CA PRO A 114 -6.88 -28.19 7.60
C PRO A 114 -8.33 -28.00 8.02
N TYR A 115 -9.23 -28.79 7.43
CA TYR A 115 -10.63 -28.84 7.83
C TYR A 115 -10.81 -29.87 8.93
N MET A 116 -11.47 -29.51 10.02
CA MET A 116 -11.83 -30.41 11.11
C MET A 116 -13.34 -30.49 11.25
N ASN A 117 -13.88 -31.71 11.53
CA ASN A 117 -15.31 -31.90 11.73
C ASN A 117 -15.85 -31.18 12.98
N ASN A 118 -15.03 -31.07 14.04
CA ASN A 118 -15.35 -30.33 15.27
C ASN A 118 -14.15 -29.40 15.62
N PRO A 119 -14.00 -28.27 14.95
CA PRO A 119 -12.87 -27.39 15.18
C PRO A 119 -12.98 -26.70 16.54
N SER A 120 -11.85 -26.58 17.26
CA SER A 120 -11.77 -25.70 18.41
C SER A 120 -11.95 -24.23 17.97
N ILE A 121 -12.27 -23.35 18.93
CA ILE A 121 -12.34 -21.90 18.67
C ILE A 121 -11.00 -21.40 18.13
N GLU A 122 -9.89 -21.85 18.72
CA GLU A 122 -8.53 -21.47 18.28
C GLU A 122 -8.26 -21.91 16.83
N HIS A 123 -8.64 -23.13 16.45
CA HIS A 123 -8.49 -23.64 15.09
C HIS A 123 -9.30 -22.80 14.08
N THR A 124 -10.54 -22.44 14.42
CA THR A 124 -11.39 -21.60 13.58
C THR A 124 -10.80 -20.19 13.40
N GLN A 125 -10.37 -19.57 14.50
CA GLN A 125 -9.74 -18.26 14.46
C GLN A 125 -8.46 -18.26 13.62
N ARG A 126 -7.61 -19.28 13.78
CA ARG A 126 -6.36 -19.41 13.00
C ARG A 126 -6.64 -19.54 11.51
N ARG A 127 -7.65 -20.31 11.12
CA ARG A 127 -8.07 -20.44 9.72
C ARG A 127 -8.57 -19.10 9.15
N GLU A 128 -9.43 -18.39 9.88
CA GLU A 128 -9.96 -17.08 9.46
C GLU A 128 -8.85 -16.03 9.34
N GLN A 129 -7.89 -16.02 10.26
CA GLN A 129 -6.74 -15.14 10.21
C GLN A 129 -5.88 -15.39 8.97
N LEU A 130 -5.59 -16.66 8.67
CA LEU A 130 -4.80 -17.03 7.49
C LEU A 130 -5.51 -16.70 6.18
N ASP A 131 -6.81 -16.93 6.09
CA ASP A 131 -7.62 -16.54 4.93
C ASP A 131 -7.60 -15.02 4.74
N SER A 132 -7.76 -14.26 5.82
CA SER A 132 -7.71 -12.80 5.78
C SER A 132 -6.34 -12.27 5.36
N ILE A 133 -5.26 -12.83 5.90
CA ILE A 133 -3.89 -12.45 5.54
C ILE A 133 -3.62 -12.76 4.07
N SER A 134 -3.99 -13.95 3.59
CA SER A 134 -3.78 -14.35 2.20
C SER A 134 -4.52 -13.43 1.21
N ARG A 135 -5.76 -13.04 1.53
CA ARG A 135 -6.53 -12.07 0.73
C ARG A 135 -5.87 -10.69 0.69
N LEU A 136 -5.37 -10.19 1.83
CA LEU A 136 -4.67 -8.90 1.89
C LEU A 136 -3.35 -8.93 1.11
N ILE A 137 -2.61 -10.03 1.17
CA ILE A 137 -1.38 -10.21 0.36
C ILE A 137 -1.74 -10.23 -1.12
N SER A 138 -2.72 -11.04 -1.55
CA SER A 138 -3.18 -11.12 -2.94
C SER A 138 -3.60 -9.75 -3.45
N MET A 139 -4.38 -8.99 -2.66
CA MET A 139 -4.76 -7.63 -3.00
C MET A 139 -3.52 -6.74 -3.18
N SER A 140 -2.56 -6.81 -2.26
CA SER A 140 -1.31 -6.03 -2.33
C SER A 140 -0.51 -6.33 -3.60
N LEU A 141 -0.37 -7.61 -3.97
CA LEU A 141 0.32 -8.06 -5.18
C LEU A 141 -0.40 -7.54 -6.44
N ARG A 142 -1.73 -7.62 -6.49
CA ARG A 142 -2.53 -7.09 -7.60
C ARG A 142 -2.37 -5.58 -7.77
N TYR A 143 -2.24 -4.84 -6.67
CA TYR A 143 -1.94 -3.40 -6.69
C TYR A 143 -0.45 -3.09 -6.88
N ARG A 144 0.36 -4.08 -7.29
CA ARG A 144 1.79 -3.93 -7.62
C ARG A 144 2.65 -3.45 -6.45
N VAL A 145 2.26 -3.78 -5.22
CA VAL A 145 3.16 -3.59 -4.07
C VAL A 145 4.37 -4.50 -4.28
N PRO A 146 5.60 -3.99 -4.20
CA PRO A 146 6.80 -4.81 -4.38
C PRO A 146 6.81 -6.00 -3.41
N LEU A 147 7.05 -7.20 -3.93
CA LEU A 147 7.08 -8.44 -3.15
C LEU A 147 8.01 -8.33 -1.93
N SER A 148 9.17 -7.70 -2.09
CA SER A 148 10.12 -7.45 -1.01
C SER A 148 9.51 -6.67 0.16
N LYS A 149 8.58 -5.74 -0.13
CA LYS A 149 7.87 -4.96 0.90
C LYS A 149 6.81 -5.79 1.63
N VAL A 150 6.12 -6.67 0.91
CA VAL A 150 5.18 -7.63 1.51
C VAL A 150 5.92 -8.56 2.47
N ILE A 151 7.03 -9.15 2.02
CA ILE A 151 7.89 -10.01 2.84
C ILE A 151 8.41 -9.27 4.08
N GLU A 152 8.91 -8.05 3.93
CA GLU A 152 9.39 -7.21 5.03
C GLU A 152 8.31 -7.02 6.12
N GLN A 153 7.05 -6.78 5.73
CA GLN A 153 5.97 -6.61 6.71
C GLN A 153 5.58 -7.93 7.39
N LEU A 154 5.55 -9.03 6.65
CA LEU A 154 5.31 -10.36 7.23
C LEU A 154 6.41 -10.73 8.23
N GLU A 155 7.65 -10.39 7.95
CA GLU A 155 8.77 -10.66 8.85
C GLU A 155 8.73 -9.87 10.16
N LYS A 156 8.19 -8.66 10.14
CA LYS A 156 7.96 -7.88 11.37
C LYS A 156 6.90 -8.51 12.29
N SER A 157 5.99 -9.30 11.72
CA SER A 157 4.89 -9.94 12.45
C SER A 157 5.22 -11.34 12.96
N LYS A 158 6.45 -11.84 12.74
CA LYS A 158 6.86 -13.18 13.17
C LYS A 158 6.90 -13.30 14.68
N GLY A 159 5.91 -13.97 15.25
CA GLY A 159 5.94 -14.41 16.65
C GLY A 159 6.74 -15.70 16.87
N SER A 160 6.83 -16.56 15.84
CA SER A 160 7.55 -17.84 15.85
C SER A 160 8.18 -18.10 14.49
N MET A 161 9.36 -18.72 14.47
CA MET A 161 10.04 -19.14 13.22
C MET A 161 9.25 -20.21 12.43
N PHE A 162 8.33 -20.89 13.06
CA PHE A 162 7.55 -22.01 12.50
C PHE A 162 6.07 -21.70 12.37
N GLY A 163 5.62 -20.51 12.75
CA GLY A 163 4.21 -20.12 12.66
C GLY A 163 3.71 -19.97 11.22
N PRO A 164 2.37 -19.95 11.01
CA PRO A 164 1.77 -19.86 9.68
C PRO A 164 2.19 -18.64 8.87
N VAL A 165 2.41 -17.49 9.54
CA VAL A 165 2.92 -16.27 8.89
C VAL A 165 4.37 -16.43 8.41
N ALA A 166 5.20 -17.14 9.18
CA ALA A 166 6.56 -17.48 8.77
C ALA A 166 6.56 -18.40 7.55
N SER A 167 5.64 -19.36 7.50
CA SER A 167 5.46 -20.27 6.36
C SER A 167 5.09 -19.50 5.09
N ILE A 168 4.16 -18.56 5.16
CA ILE A 168 3.79 -17.67 4.04
C ILE A 168 5.01 -16.86 3.60
N SER A 169 5.73 -16.23 4.54
CA SER A 169 6.93 -15.45 4.23
C SER A 169 8.02 -16.28 3.54
N ASN A 170 8.19 -17.53 3.94
CA ASN A 170 9.19 -18.43 3.34
C ASN A 170 8.80 -18.90 1.93
N VAL A 171 7.51 -19.06 1.65
CA VAL A 171 7.01 -19.40 0.30
C VAL A 171 7.16 -18.23 -0.67
N LEU A 172 7.09 -17.00 -0.17
CA LEU A 172 7.20 -15.78 -0.98
C LEU A 172 8.66 -15.35 -1.25
N LYS A 173 9.65 -15.96 -0.60
CA LYS A 173 11.09 -15.73 -0.85
C LYS A 173 11.63 -16.52 -2.03
#